data_c2d79bb451d3159a946b1b3a5047c725
#
_entry.id   c2d79bb451d3159a946b1b3a5047c725
#
_cell.length_a   1.000
_cell.length_b   1.000
_cell.length_c   1.000
_cell.angle_alpha   90.00
_cell.angle_beta   90.00
_cell.angle_gamma   90.00
#
_symmetry.space_group_name_H-M   'P 1'
#
loop_
_entity.id
_entity.type
_entity.pdbx_description
1 polymer ?
#
loop_
_entity_poly.entity_id
_entity_poly.type
_entity_poly.pdbx_seq_one_letter_code
_entity_poly.pdbx_strand_id
1 'polypeptide(L)'
;LAPVRLAGTTVKRATLHNFDEVARLDLHYGDTVGVEKGGEIIPKITDVKRELRPEGAKPVIAPEKCPVCGEPLTHIDGEVILRCENMHCQAQVQCLFEHFVSREAMNIENLGPALIASLLSTGKIKRIPDLYRLTLEDLESQERMAKKSAKNVYDAIAASKQKSLENLLHGLGIRFVGRTSARNIAKHFRTLEKIRTATVEELQNVTDVGERIGKSV
;
A
#
# COMPACT_ATOMS: atom_id res chain seq x y z
N LEU A 1 -11.91 10.90 16.78
CA LEU A 1 -12.68 10.72 18.01
C LEU A 1 -12.18 11.66 19.11
N ALA A 2 -13.08 12.12 20.01
CA ALA A 2 -12.63 12.63 21.28
C ALA A 2 -11.84 11.52 22.00
N PRO A 3 -10.70 11.84 22.64
CA PRO A 3 -9.89 10.81 23.30
C PRO A 3 -10.69 10.08 24.38
N VAL A 4 -10.78 8.77 24.28
CA VAL A 4 -11.49 7.92 25.26
C VAL A 4 -10.53 6.84 25.79
N ARG A 5 -10.64 6.53 27.07
CA ARG A 5 -9.84 5.49 27.71
C ARG A 5 -10.55 4.14 27.56
N LEU A 6 -9.88 3.19 26.89
CA LEU A 6 -10.43 1.86 26.60
C LEU A 6 -9.35 0.82 26.84
N ALA A 7 -9.64 -0.17 27.70
CA ALA A 7 -8.72 -1.27 28.04
C ALA A 7 -7.27 -0.78 28.34
N GLY A 8 -7.14 0.21 29.24
CA GLY A 8 -5.84 0.72 29.69
C GLY A 8 -5.11 1.66 28.73
N THR A 9 -5.64 1.91 27.52
CA THR A 9 -5.02 2.80 26.52
C THR A 9 -5.96 3.95 26.14
N THR A 10 -5.38 5.09 25.71
CA THR A 10 -6.18 6.23 25.20
C THR A 10 -6.38 6.07 23.71
N VAL A 11 -7.62 5.82 23.29
CA VAL A 11 -8.04 5.70 21.89
C VAL A 11 -8.41 7.07 21.34
N LYS A 12 -7.78 7.48 20.25
CA LYS A 12 -8.07 8.72 19.50
C LYS A 12 -8.55 8.45 18.08
N ARG A 13 -8.35 7.23 17.57
CA ARG A 13 -8.71 6.80 16.22
C ARG A 13 -9.30 5.40 16.28
N ALA A 14 -10.32 5.15 15.48
CA ALA A 14 -10.89 3.82 15.27
C ALA A 14 -11.02 3.58 13.78
N THR A 15 -10.92 2.33 13.35
CA THR A 15 -11.11 1.99 11.93
C THR A 15 -12.58 2.07 11.55
N LEU A 16 -12.85 2.52 10.33
CA LEU A 16 -14.14 2.44 9.65
C LEU A 16 -14.18 1.27 8.65
N HIS A 17 -13.12 0.47 8.59
CA HIS A 17 -12.92 -0.65 7.67
C HIS A 17 -13.01 -0.27 6.19
N ASN A 18 -14.21 0.03 5.67
CA ASN A 18 -14.50 0.39 4.29
C ASN A 18 -15.77 1.25 4.22
N PHE A 19 -16.11 1.73 3.03
CA PHE A 19 -17.29 2.58 2.84
C PHE A 19 -18.62 1.83 2.93
N ASP A 20 -18.65 0.52 2.70
CA ASP A 20 -19.85 -0.30 2.90
C ASP A 20 -20.22 -0.32 4.39
N GLU A 21 -19.23 -0.44 5.26
CA GLU A 21 -19.44 -0.37 6.71
C GLU A 21 -19.87 1.04 7.16
N VAL A 22 -19.31 2.09 6.56
CA VAL A 22 -19.75 3.49 6.78
C VAL A 22 -21.22 3.67 6.41
N ALA A 23 -21.63 3.13 5.25
CA ALA A 23 -23.02 3.18 4.79
C ALA A 23 -23.95 2.35 5.67
N ARG A 24 -23.52 1.12 6.06
CA ARG A 24 -24.28 0.26 6.97
C ARG A 24 -24.57 0.92 8.32
N LEU A 25 -23.59 1.65 8.86
CA LEU A 25 -23.71 2.39 10.10
C LEU A 25 -24.50 3.70 9.94
N ASP A 26 -24.75 4.15 8.72
CA ASP A 26 -25.35 5.45 8.41
C ASP A 26 -24.58 6.59 9.11
N LEU A 27 -23.26 6.61 8.91
CA LEU A 27 -22.37 7.49 9.66
C LEU A 27 -22.44 8.92 9.13
N HIS A 28 -22.55 9.89 10.05
CA HIS A 28 -22.54 11.31 9.76
C HIS A 28 -21.41 12.03 10.49
N TYR A 29 -20.95 13.15 9.94
CA TYR A 29 -19.96 13.99 10.62
C TYR A 29 -20.50 14.52 11.94
N GLY A 30 -19.75 14.35 13.02
CA GLY A 30 -20.14 14.78 14.36
C GLY A 30 -20.92 13.74 15.16
N ASP A 31 -21.22 12.58 14.60
CA ASP A 31 -21.91 11.50 15.31
C ASP A 31 -21.18 11.08 16.60
N THR A 32 -21.97 10.76 17.62
CA THR A 32 -21.51 10.03 18.78
C THR A 32 -21.58 8.55 18.49
N VAL A 33 -20.45 7.85 18.69
CA VAL A 33 -20.29 6.45 18.27
C VAL A 33 -19.83 5.56 19.42
N GLY A 34 -20.28 4.30 19.41
CA GLY A 34 -19.74 3.24 20.24
C GLY A 34 -18.41 2.76 19.66
N VAL A 35 -17.42 2.55 20.52
CA VAL A 35 -16.08 2.08 20.14
C VAL A 35 -15.72 0.86 20.94
N GLU A 36 -15.36 -0.21 20.26
CA GLU A 36 -14.82 -1.43 20.86
C GLU A 36 -13.40 -1.72 20.37
N LYS A 37 -12.60 -2.36 21.20
CA LYS A 37 -11.38 -3.02 20.72
C LYS A 37 -11.77 -4.40 20.17
N GLY A 38 -11.74 -4.54 18.84
CA GLY A 38 -11.90 -5.83 18.17
C GLY A 38 -10.63 -6.66 18.34
N GLY A 39 -10.69 -7.80 19.04
CA GLY A 39 -9.50 -8.45 19.52
C GLY A 39 -8.72 -7.51 20.46
N GLU A 40 -7.48 -7.79 20.77
CA GLU A 40 -6.78 -6.95 21.75
C GLU A 40 -6.19 -5.63 21.23
N ILE A 41 -6.29 -5.32 19.91
CA ILE A 41 -5.38 -4.33 19.32
C ILE A 41 -6.08 -3.18 18.57
N ILE A 42 -7.04 -3.44 17.70
CA ILE A 42 -7.56 -2.42 16.77
C ILE A 42 -8.94 -1.91 17.20
N PRO A 43 -9.06 -0.62 17.61
CA PRO A 43 -10.36 -0.02 17.89
C PRO A 43 -11.22 0.06 16.62
N LYS A 44 -12.47 -0.38 16.70
CA LYS A 44 -13.48 -0.27 15.64
C LYS A 44 -14.72 0.45 16.14
N ILE A 45 -15.46 1.06 15.24
CA ILE A 45 -16.79 1.63 15.53
C ILE A 45 -17.82 0.50 15.39
N THR A 46 -18.71 0.37 16.37
CA THR A 46 -19.71 -0.69 16.41
C THR A 46 -21.13 -0.19 16.18
N ASP A 47 -21.43 1.00 16.66
CA ASP A 47 -22.76 1.60 16.56
C ASP A 47 -22.71 3.12 16.53
N VAL A 48 -23.81 3.73 16.13
CA VAL A 48 -24.04 5.17 16.10
C VAL A 48 -25.20 5.52 17.02
N LYS A 49 -25.00 6.48 17.93
CA LYS A 49 -26.05 7.00 18.82
C LYS A 49 -26.81 8.10 18.06
N ARG A 50 -27.82 7.68 17.27
CA ARG A 50 -28.58 8.59 16.39
C ARG A 50 -29.30 9.68 17.16
N GLU A 51 -29.71 9.40 18.38
CA GLU A 51 -30.35 10.33 19.29
C GLU A 51 -29.44 11.50 19.72
N LEU A 52 -28.12 11.35 19.57
CA LEU A 52 -27.11 12.36 19.87
C LEU A 52 -26.51 13.00 18.61
N ARG A 53 -27.10 12.72 17.44
CA ARG A 53 -26.62 13.28 16.17
C ARG A 53 -26.88 14.79 16.13
N PRO A 54 -25.86 15.61 15.79
CA PRO A 54 -26.06 17.05 15.63
C PRO A 54 -27.10 17.36 14.54
N GLU A 55 -27.93 18.38 14.76
CA GLU A 55 -28.84 18.85 13.74
C GLU A 55 -28.09 19.34 12.49
N GLY A 56 -28.53 18.92 11.31
CA GLY A 56 -27.86 19.24 10.04
C GLY A 56 -26.56 18.49 9.77
N ALA A 57 -26.23 17.45 10.55
CA ALA A 57 -25.07 16.61 10.32
C ALA A 57 -25.08 16.00 8.90
N LYS A 58 -23.97 16.14 8.16
CA LYS A 58 -23.84 15.62 6.80
C LYS A 58 -23.41 14.17 6.81
N PRO A 59 -23.96 13.31 5.92
CA PRO A 59 -23.53 11.92 5.81
C PRO A 59 -22.06 11.82 5.35
N VAL A 60 -21.37 10.80 5.81
CA VAL A 60 -20.05 10.42 5.28
C VAL A 60 -20.27 9.57 4.03
N ILE A 61 -19.97 10.15 2.87
CA ILE A 61 -20.17 9.51 1.57
C ILE A 61 -18.84 9.09 0.98
N ALA A 62 -18.84 7.94 0.28
CA ALA A 62 -17.67 7.50 -0.48
C ALA A 62 -17.35 8.52 -1.59
N PRO A 63 -16.08 8.86 -1.81
CA PRO A 63 -15.72 9.72 -2.95
C PRO A 63 -15.95 8.97 -4.27
N GLU A 64 -16.51 9.66 -5.25
CA GLU A 64 -16.67 9.13 -6.61
C GLU A 64 -15.38 9.21 -7.44
N LYS A 65 -14.51 10.16 -7.10
CA LYS A 65 -13.27 10.45 -7.81
C LYS A 65 -12.06 10.37 -6.89
N CYS A 66 -10.94 9.95 -7.45
CA CYS A 66 -9.67 9.94 -6.75
C CYS A 66 -9.28 11.37 -6.32
N PRO A 67 -8.98 11.60 -5.03
CA PRO A 67 -8.63 12.93 -4.54
C PRO A 67 -7.29 13.46 -5.07
N VAL A 68 -6.47 12.59 -5.69
CA VAL A 68 -5.15 12.96 -6.21
C VAL A 68 -5.16 13.21 -7.70
N CYS A 69 -5.75 12.32 -8.50
CA CYS A 69 -5.72 12.44 -9.96
C CYS A 69 -7.07 12.80 -10.60
N GLY A 70 -8.16 12.83 -9.82
CA GLY A 70 -9.49 13.17 -10.32
C GLY A 70 -10.21 12.07 -11.13
N GLU A 71 -9.54 10.97 -11.45
CA GLU A 71 -10.15 9.85 -12.17
C GLU A 71 -11.22 9.15 -11.31
N PRO A 72 -12.22 8.53 -11.96
CA PRO A 72 -13.25 7.76 -11.26
C PRO A 72 -12.62 6.68 -10.35
N LEU A 73 -13.24 6.49 -9.20
CA LEU A 73 -12.94 5.35 -8.33
C LEU A 73 -13.86 4.18 -8.67
N THR A 74 -13.33 2.97 -8.67
CA THR A 74 -14.06 1.76 -9.05
C THR A 74 -14.08 0.75 -7.91
N HIS A 75 -15.18 0.00 -7.84
CA HIS A 75 -15.22 -1.27 -7.13
C HIS A 75 -14.84 -2.37 -8.11
N ILE A 76 -13.87 -3.17 -7.73
CA ILE A 76 -13.54 -4.36 -8.52
C ILE A 76 -14.44 -5.49 -8.05
N ASP A 77 -15.00 -6.24 -8.97
CA ASP A 77 -15.94 -7.34 -8.68
C ASP A 77 -15.44 -8.25 -7.56
N GLY A 78 -16.27 -8.42 -6.53
CA GLY A 78 -15.97 -9.21 -5.34
C GLY A 78 -15.05 -8.53 -4.31
N GLU A 79 -14.77 -7.22 -4.45
CA GLU A 79 -14.03 -6.43 -3.45
C GLU A 79 -14.88 -5.28 -2.90
N VAL A 80 -14.83 -5.11 -1.59
CA VAL A 80 -15.47 -3.98 -0.88
C VAL A 80 -14.63 -2.70 -0.89
N ILE A 81 -13.45 -2.73 -1.51
CA ILE A 81 -12.49 -1.62 -1.49
C ILE A 81 -12.64 -0.78 -2.74
N LEU A 82 -12.92 0.51 -2.53
CA LEU A 82 -12.93 1.52 -3.58
C LEU A 82 -11.48 1.85 -3.99
N ARG A 83 -11.18 1.82 -5.30
CA ARG A 83 -9.81 2.00 -5.81
C ARG A 83 -9.73 2.97 -6.96
N CYS A 84 -8.59 3.65 -7.05
CA CYS A 84 -8.16 4.33 -8.26
C CYS A 84 -7.38 3.34 -9.14
N GLU A 85 -7.84 3.11 -10.37
CA GLU A 85 -7.16 2.21 -11.32
C GLU A 85 -6.20 2.94 -12.28
N ASN A 86 -6.07 4.25 -12.13
CA ASN A 86 -5.13 5.02 -12.94
C ASN A 86 -3.67 4.71 -12.56
N MET A 87 -2.98 3.93 -13.39
CA MET A 87 -1.57 3.58 -13.20
C MET A 87 -0.62 4.79 -13.21
N HIS A 88 -1.08 5.93 -13.72
CA HIS A 88 -0.32 7.20 -13.70
C HIS A 88 -0.68 8.09 -12.50
N CYS A 89 -1.59 7.66 -11.64
CA CYS A 89 -1.91 8.38 -10.42
C CYS A 89 -0.68 8.52 -9.54
N GLN A 90 -0.33 9.74 -9.18
CA GLN A 90 0.87 10.05 -8.39
C GLN A 90 0.89 9.29 -7.05
N ALA A 91 -0.27 9.15 -6.40
CA ALA A 91 -0.40 8.38 -5.17
C ALA A 91 -0.14 6.89 -5.40
N GLN A 92 -0.64 6.30 -6.50
CA GLN A 92 -0.42 4.89 -6.84
C GLN A 92 1.06 4.63 -7.13
N VAL A 93 1.67 5.50 -7.94
CA VAL A 93 3.11 5.40 -8.26
C VAL A 93 3.94 5.50 -6.99
N GLN A 94 3.67 6.49 -6.12
CA GLN A 94 4.40 6.64 -4.86
C GLN A 94 4.23 5.40 -3.96
N CYS A 95 3.01 4.90 -3.77
CA CYS A 95 2.75 3.67 -2.99
C CYS A 95 3.50 2.46 -3.56
N LEU A 96 3.58 2.33 -4.88
CA LEU A 96 4.34 1.23 -5.52
C LEU A 96 5.83 1.33 -5.18
N PHE A 97 6.43 2.53 -5.24
CA PHE A 97 7.82 2.71 -4.84
C PHE A 97 8.04 2.43 -3.36
N GLU A 98 7.17 2.94 -2.48
CA GLU A 98 7.25 2.71 -1.04
C GLU A 98 7.16 1.21 -0.69
N HIS A 99 6.26 0.50 -1.36
CA HIS A 99 6.17 -0.95 -1.23
C HIS A 99 7.43 -1.65 -1.72
N PHE A 100 7.93 -1.29 -2.91
CA PHE A 100 9.12 -1.90 -3.50
C PHE A 100 10.36 -1.75 -2.61
N VAL A 101 10.56 -0.57 -2.02
CA VAL A 101 11.74 -0.31 -1.17
C VAL A 101 11.57 -0.81 0.26
N SER A 102 10.38 -1.24 0.65
CA SER A 102 10.07 -1.65 2.02
C SER A 102 10.95 -2.80 2.51
N ARG A 103 11.04 -2.93 3.84
CA ARG A 103 11.83 -3.98 4.51
C ARG A 103 11.43 -5.39 4.08
N GLU A 104 10.17 -5.62 3.80
CA GLU A 104 9.62 -6.92 3.43
C GLU A 104 9.82 -7.25 1.95
N ALA A 105 10.11 -6.24 1.12
CA ALA A 105 10.41 -6.37 -0.30
C ALA A 105 11.92 -6.26 -0.56
N MET A 106 12.37 -5.24 -1.27
CA MET A 106 13.77 -5.09 -1.66
C MET A 106 14.66 -4.51 -0.54
N ASN A 107 14.07 -4.05 0.56
CA ASN A 107 14.77 -3.49 1.74
C ASN A 107 15.84 -2.45 1.37
N ILE A 108 15.43 -1.40 0.65
CA ILE A 108 16.32 -0.29 0.32
C ILE A 108 16.28 0.72 1.47
N GLU A 109 17.20 0.58 2.39
CA GLU A 109 17.26 1.40 3.59
C GLU A 109 17.52 2.87 3.28
N ASN A 110 17.01 3.76 4.12
CA ASN A 110 17.11 5.22 4.00
C ASN A 110 16.39 5.83 2.79
N LEU A 111 15.74 5.06 1.93
CA LEU A 111 14.90 5.52 0.84
C LEU A 111 13.44 5.55 1.30
N GLY A 112 13.11 6.52 2.16
CA GLY A 112 11.77 6.66 2.75
C GLY A 112 10.80 7.48 1.89
N PRO A 113 9.51 7.59 2.32
CA PRO A 113 8.45 8.25 1.55
C PRO A 113 8.78 9.68 1.10
N ALA A 114 9.41 10.47 1.97
CA ALA A 114 9.76 11.87 1.64
C ALA A 114 10.79 11.97 0.49
N LEU A 115 11.81 11.10 0.50
CA LEU A 115 12.80 11.07 -0.57
C LEU A 115 12.22 10.51 -1.86
N ILE A 116 11.36 9.50 -1.80
CA ILE A 116 10.63 8.98 -2.96
C ILE A 116 9.78 10.08 -3.58
N ALA A 117 9.00 10.81 -2.78
CA ALA A 117 8.20 11.93 -3.26
C ALA A 117 9.06 13.01 -3.93
N SER A 118 10.22 13.36 -3.36
CA SER A 118 11.17 14.32 -3.92
C SER A 118 11.73 13.85 -5.27
N LEU A 119 12.15 12.57 -5.36
CA LEU A 119 12.67 11.99 -6.61
C LEU A 119 11.62 11.91 -7.72
N LEU A 120 10.35 11.63 -7.36
CA LEU A 120 9.23 11.65 -8.29
C LEU A 120 8.93 13.07 -8.76
N SER A 121 8.85 14.04 -7.87
CA SER A 121 8.55 15.44 -8.21
C SER A 121 9.63 16.10 -9.07
N THR A 122 10.91 15.75 -8.85
CA THR A 122 12.05 16.22 -9.66
C THR A 122 12.21 15.42 -10.97
N GLY A 123 11.38 14.40 -11.19
CA GLY A 123 11.43 13.56 -12.40
C GLY A 123 12.63 12.63 -12.48
N LYS A 124 13.40 12.48 -11.41
CA LYS A 124 14.58 11.58 -11.36
C LYS A 124 14.19 10.11 -11.44
N ILE A 125 13.01 9.76 -10.94
CA ILE A 125 12.41 8.43 -11.07
C ILE A 125 10.98 8.55 -11.59
N LYS A 126 10.56 7.61 -12.44
CA LYS A 126 9.19 7.47 -12.94
C LYS A 126 8.71 6.03 -12.85
N ARG A 127 9.61 5.08 -12.91
CA ARG A 127 9.38 3.62 -12.86
C ARG A 127 10.43 2.97 -11.97
N ILE A 128 10.10 1.83 -11.40
CA ILE A 128 10.98 1.08 -10.49
C ILE A 128 12.43 0.92 -11.02
N PRO A 129 12.65 0.58 -12.32
CA PRO A 129 14.01 0.46 -12.83
C PRO A 129 14.85 1.73 -12.77
N ASP A 130 14.22 2.91 -12.69
CA ASP A 130 14.94 4.17 -12.62
C ASP A 130 15.71 4.33 -11.30
N LEU A 131 15.27 3.66 -10.21
CA LEU A 131 16.02 3.60 -8.95
C LEU A 131 17.45 3.11 -9.15
N TYR A 132 17.63 2.13 -10.02
CA TYR A 132 18.92 1.50 -10.29
C TYR A 132 19.80 2.28 -11.28
N ARG A 133 19.28 3.41 -11.78
CA ARG A 133 20.01 4.35 -12.67
C ARG A 133 20.39 5.64 -11.95
N LEU A 134 19.90 5.84 -10.72
CA LEU A 134 20.24 7.03 -9.92
C LEU A 134 21.76 7.09 -9.68
N THR A 135 22.31 8.27 -9.87
CA THR A 135 23.69 8.59 -9.53
C THR A 135 23.76 9.14 -8.10
N LEU A 136 24.97 9.20 -7.55
CA LEU A 136 25.20 9.84 -6.25
C LEU A 136 24.82 11.34 -6.30
N GLU A 137 25.13 12.01 -7.40
CA GLU A 137 24.78 13.42 -7.65
C GLU A 137 23.27 13.66 -7.67
N ASP A 138 22.49 12.73 -8.27
CA ASP A 138 21.04 12.81 -8.26
C ASP A 138 20.49 12.79 -6.83
N LEU A 139 21.06 11.98 -5.97
CA LEU A 139 20.66 11.87 -4.56
C LEU A 139 21.12 13.08 -3.75
N GLU A 140 22.36 13.56 -3.95
CA GLU A 140 22.88 14.74 -3.27
C GLU A 140 22.11 16.01 -3.63
N SER A 141 21.54 16.08 -4.83
CA SER A 141 20.74 17.22 -5.30
C SER A 141 19.36 17.33 -4.63
N GLN A 142 18.93 16.29 -3.89
CA GLN A 142 17.63 16.31 -3.21
C GLN A 142 17.68 17.15 -1.93
N GLU A 143 16.55 17.77 -1.60
CA GLU A 143 16.43 18.58 -0.38
C GLU A 143 16.77 17.75 0.87
N ARG A 144 17.53 18.32 1.79
CA ARG A 144 17.97 17.71 3.07
C ARG A 144 18.83 16.45 2.93
N MET A 145 19.44 16.25 1.76
CA MET A 145 20.36 15.12 1.53
C MET A 145 21.81 15.58 1.63
N ALA A 146 22.47 15.21 2.73
CA ALA A 146 23.91 15.38 2.88
C ALA A 146 24.65 14.22 2.17
N LYS A 147 25.92 14.44 1.78
CA LYS A 147 26.78 13.45 1.10
C LYS A 147 26.74 12.06 1.73
N LYS A 148 26.80 11.97 3.08
CA LYS A 148 26.74 10.70 3.80
C LYS A 148 25.40 10.00 3.62
N SER A 149 24.28 10.75 3.71
CA SER A 149 22.94 10.20 3.53
C SER A 149 22.71 9.73 2.11
N ALA A 150 23.14 10.52 1.11
CA ALA A 150 23.06 10.16 -0.30
C ALA A 150 23.86 8.87 -0.58
N LYS A 151 25.08 8.77 -0.04
CA LYS A 151 25.90 7.57 -0.16
C LYS A 151 25.23 6.33 0.46
N ASN A 152 24.62 6.46 1.64
CA ASN A 152 23.92 5.35 2.28
C ASN A 152 22.76 4.83 1.41
N VAL A 153 21.96 5.73 0.81
CA VAL A 153 20.88 5.34 -0.11
C VAL A 153 21.43 4.67 -1.36
N TYR A 154 22.48 5.25 -1.96
CA TYR A 154 23.12 4.70 -3.15
C TYR A 154 23.63 3.29 -2.91
N ASP A 155 24.35 3.08 -1.80
CA ASP A 155 24.88 1.77 -1.40
C ASP A 155 23.72 0.77 -1.10
N ALA A 156 22.63 1.21 -0.48
CA ALA A 156 21.45 0.38 -0.22
C ALA A 156 20.73 -0.05 -1.52
N ILE A 157 20.62 0.85 -2.51
CA ILE A 157 20.11 0.51 -3.85
C ILE A 157 21.00 -0.54 -4.51
N ALA A 158 22.31 -0.37 -4.47
CA ALA A 158 23.27 -1.33 -5.02
C ALA A 158 23.16 -2.70 -4.33
N ALA A 159 23.09 -2.72 -3.00
CA ALA A 159 22.94 -3.95 -2.20
C ALA A 159 21.62 -4.68 -2.48
N SER A 160 20.54 -3.95 -2.77
CA SER A 160 19.23 -4.55 -3.07
C SER A 160 19.25 -5.47 -4.30
N LYS A 161 20.19 -5.28 -5.24
CA LYS A 161 20.37 -6.15 -6.42
C LYS A 161 20.69 -7.60 -6.05
N GLN A 162 21.15 -7.85 -4.82
CA GLN A 162 21.46 -9.20 -4.31
C GLN A 162 20.27 -9.84 -3.58
N LYS A 163 19.12 -9.17 -3.53
CA LYS A 163 17.90 -9.73 -2.92
C LYS A 163 17.37 -10.90 -3.76
N SER A 164 16.68 -11.80 -3.08
CA SER A 164 16.15 -13.02 -3.71
C SER A 164 15.01 -12.72 -4.69
N LEU A 165 14.71 -13.69 -5.56
CA LEU A 165 13.57 -13.63 -6.47
C LEU A 165 12.24 -13.46 -5.72
N GLU A 166 12.09 -14.05 -4.53
CA GLU A 166 10.89 -13.87 -3.71
C GLU A 166 10.70 -12.41 -3.27
N ASN A 167 11.79 -11.72 -2.91
CA ASN A 167 11.77 -10.31 -2.56
C ASN A 167 11.35 -9.43 -3.76
N LEU A 168 11.89 -9.74 -4.93
CA LEU A 168 11.56 -9.04 -6.17
C LEU A 168 10.07 -9.23 -6.51
N LEU A 169 9.56 -10.47 -6.53
CA LEU A 169 8.17 -10.76 -6.83
C LEU A 169 7.21 -10.06 -5.87
N HIS A 170 7.52 -10.10 -4.56
CA HIS A 170 6.73 -9.37 -3.58
C HIS A 170 6.82 -7.86 -3.81
N GLY A 171 8.02 -7.34 -4.07
CA GLY A 171 8.28 -5.91 -4.29
C GLY A 171 7.60 -5.35 -5.55
N LEU A 172 7.37 -6.15 -6.58
CA LEU A 172 6.64 -5.72 -7.78
C LEU A 172 5.18 -5.35 -7.50
N GLY A 173 4.64 -5.71 -6.32
CA GLY A 173 3.29 -5.34 -5.91
C GLY A 173 2.21 -5.99 -6.79
N ILE A 174 2.49 -7.15 -7.37
CA ILE A 174 1.52 -7.90 -8.18
C ILE A 174 0.29 -8.18 -7.33
N ARG A 175 -0.87 -7.86 -7.85
CA ARG A 175 -2.12 -7.96 -7.12
C ARG A 175 -2.36 -9.39 -6.62
N PHE A 176 -2.83 -9.54 -5.40
CA PHE A 176 -3.04 -10.80 -4.69
C PHE A 176 -1.76 -11.61 -4.38
N VAL A 177 -0.61 -11.21 -4.89
CA VAL A 177 0.67 -11.86 -4.59
C VAL A 177 1.24 -11.30 -3.30
N GLY A 178 0.90 -11.93 -2.19
CA GLY A 178 1.49 -11.65 -0.90
C GLY A 178 2.88 -12.29 -0.74
N ARG A 179 3.52 -12.06 0.40
CA ARG A 179 4.85 -12.58 0.70
C ARG A 179 4.95 -14.12 0.60
N THR A 180 3.92 -14.83 1.09
CA THR A 180 3.88 -16.30 1.04
C THR A 180 3.78 -16.80 -0.40
N SER A 181 2.84 -16.27 -1.19
CA SER A 181 2.69 -16.65 -2.60
C SER A 181 3.94 -16.31 -3.41
N ALA A 182 4.54 -15.13 -3.22
CA ALA A 182 5.80 -14.74 -3.87
C ALA A 182 6.92 -15.74 -3.57
N ARG A 183 7.06 -16.18 -2.30
CA ARG A 183 8.03 -17.19 -1.90
C ARG A 183 7.78 -18.54 -2.57
N ASN A 184 6.54 -19.00 -2.57
CA ASN A 184 6.20 -20.30 -3.15
C ASN A 184 6.42 -20.32 -4.66
N ILE A 185 6.03 -19.25 -5.38
CA ILE A 185 6.28 -19.06 -6.80
C ILE A 185 7.79 -19.05 -7.08
N ALA A 186 8.57 -18.27 -6.33
CA ALA A 186 10.03 -18.19 -6.49
C ALA A 186 10.72 -19.53 -6.25
N LYS A 187 10.28 -20.31 -5.26
CA LYS A 187 10.82 -21.65 -5.00
C LYS A 187 10.52 -22.65 -6.11
N HIS A 188 9.30 -22.59 -6.67
CA HIS A 188 8.86 -23.51 -7.71
C HIS A 188 9.57 -23.23 -9.05
N PHE A 189 9.52 -21.99 -9.53
CA PHE A 189 10.05 -21.63 -10.85
C PHE A 189 11.54 -21.32 -10.85
N ARG A 190 12.09 -20.84 -9.73
CA ARG A 190 13.52 -20.52 -9.49
C ARG A 190 14.08 -19.34 -10.30
N THR A 191 13.55 -19.02 -11.47
CA THR A 191 14.00 -17.90 -12.30
C THR A 191 12.82 -17.05 -12.77
N LEU A 192 13.09 -15.77 -13.02
CA LEU A 192 12.08 -14.84 -13.53
C LEU A 192 11.60 -15.21 -14.93
N GLU A 193 12.50 -15.74 -15.77
CA GLU A 193 12.19 -16.18 -17.14
C GLU A 193 11.13 -17.28 -17.13
N LYS A 194 11.27 -18.28 -16.25
CA LYS A 194 10.28 -19.35 -16.12
C LYS A 194 8.92 -18.83 -15.66
N ILE A 195 8.89 -17.85 -14.76
CA ILE A 195 7.64 -17.24 -14.32
C ILE A 195 6.98 -16.48 -15.46
N ARG A 196 7.74 -15.72 -16.24
CA ARG A 196 7.23 -14.96 -17.40
C ARG A 196 6.64 -15.81 -18.51
N THR A 197 7.07 -17.06 -18.62
CA THR A 197 6.61 -18.01 -19.66
C THR A 197 5.61 -19.03 -19.11
N ALA A 198 5.35 -19.04 -17.80
CA ALA A 198 4.44 -19.97 -17.17
C ALA A 198 2.98 -19.69 -17.57
N THR A 199 2.22 -20.75 -17.75
CA THR A 199 0.77 -20.66 -17.95
C THR A 199 0.05 -20.46 -16.61
N VAL A 200 -1.22 -20.04 -16.66
CA VAL A 200 -2.05 -19.91 -15.44
C VAL A 200 -2.17 -21.25 -14.73
N GLU A 201 -2.32 -22.35 -15.49
CA GLU A 201 -2.42 -23.71 -14.95
C GLU A 201 -1.14 -24.13 -14.24
N GLU A 202 0.03 -23.81 -14.80
CA GLU A 202 1.33 -24.08 -14.16
C GLU A 202 1.48 -23.28 -12.86
N LEU A 203 1.06 -22.02 -12.85
CA LEU A 203 1.06 -21.20 -11.64
C LEU A 203 0.12 -21.75 -10.56
N GLN A 204 -1.04 -22.28 -10.93
CA GLN A 204 -2.00 -22.89 -10.00
C GLN A 204 -1.48 -24.20 -9.36
N ASN A 205 -0.49 -24.87 -9.95
CA ASN A 205 0.17 -26.02 -9.35
C ASN A 205 1.09 -25.65 -8.17
N VAL A 206 1.33 -24.35 -7.96
CA VAL A 206 2.12 -23.86 -6.83
C VAL A 206 1.26 -23.79 -5.57
N THR A 207 1.76 -24.25 -4.44
CA THR A 207 1.07 -24.20 -3.15
C THR A 207 0.66 -22.76 -2.81
N ASP A 208 -0.56 -22.57 -2.36
CA ASP A 208 -1.16 -21.26 -2.00
C ASP A 208 -1.32 -20.30 -3.20
N VAL A 209 -1.31 -20.82 -4.43
CA VAL A 209 -1.57 -20.06 -5.66
C VAL A 209 -2.86 -20.56 -6.30
N GLY A 210 -3.96 -19.87 -6.03
CA GLY A 210 -5.24 -20.13 -6.68
C GLY A 210 -5.36 -19.41 -8.03
N GLU A 211 -6.49 -19.62 -8.73
CA GLU A 211 -6.77 -19.03 -10.05
C GLU A 211 -6.59 -17.50 -10.07
N ARG A 212 -7.05 -16.82 -9.02
CA ARG A 212 -6.98 -15.36 -8.90
C ARG A 212 -5.53 -14.83 -8.85
N ILE A 213 -4.64 -15.54 -8.16
CA ILE A 213 -3.21 -15.24 -8.10
C ILE A 213 -2.55 -15.58 -9.43
N GLY A 214 -2.83 -16.78 -9.98
CA GLY A 214 -2.26 -17.22 -11.24
C GLY A 214 -2.57 -16.28 -12.41
N LYS A 215 -3.80 -15.72 -12.46
CA LYS A 215 -4.18 -14.71 -13.46
C LYS A 215 -3.51 -13.34 -13.26
N SER A 216 -3.04 -13.05 -12.06
CA SER A 216 -2.38 -11.76 -11.76
C SER A 216 -0.89 -11.77 -12.02
N VAL A 217 -0.26 -12.94 -12.02
CA VAL A 217 1.17 -13.13 -12.31
C VAL A 217 1.42 -13.22 -13.80
#